data_1b96b3f35077b1643825be25b229966b
#
_entry.id   1b96b3f35077b1643825be25b229966b
#
_cell.length_a   1.000
_cell.length_b   1.000
_cell.length_c   1.000
_cell.angle_alpha   90.00
_cell.angle_beta   90.00
_cell.angle_gamma   90.00
#
_symmetry.space_group_name_H-M   'P 1'
#
loop_
_entity.id
_entity.type
_entity.pdbx_description
1 polymer ?
#
loop_
_entity_poly.entity_id
_entity_poly.type
_entity_poly.pdbx_seq_one_letter_code
_entity_poly.pdbx_strand_id
1 'polypeptide(L)'
;MKTKILLSLSFLLLVSGCAGVKPGNDKLVVRAEQTRAAAVETFNSFVVFEYTNREALWKQSKEIKHTADYVRAYGKPAIEELTKSIDTYKVLKTSGSSGALNKNVVAVTEILNRAVTVYAQGKAALMEINK
;
A
#
# COMPACT_ATOMS: atom_id res chain seq x y z
N MET A 1 -10.44 -27.36 13.37
CA MET A 1 -9.44 -27.11 12.32
C MET A 1 -10.17 -26.89 11.00
N LYS A 2 -10.50 -25.69 10.60
CA LYS A 2 -10.97 -25.33 9.22
C LYS A 2 -11.74 -24.01 9.23
N THR A 3 -11.08 -22.93 9.66
CA THR A 3 -11.67 -21.57 9.51
C THR A 3 -10.58 -20.48 9.43
N LYS A 4 -9.50 -20.73 8.67
CA LYS A 4 -8.38 -19.78 8.57
C LYS A 4 -8.21 -19.12 7.19
N ILE A 5 -9.16 -19.28 6.24
CA ILE A 5 -8.93 -18.83 4.85
C ILE A 5 -9.89 -17.72 4.40
N LEU A 6 -10.89 -17.35 5.17
CA LEU A 6 -11.94 -16.43 4.72
C LEU A 6 -11.74 -14.94 5.05
N LEU A 7 -10.68 -14.57 5.76
CA LEU A 7 -10.45 -13.17 6.15
C LEU A 7 -9.52 -12.40 5.21
N SER A 8 -8.83 -13.06 4.28
CA SER A 8 -7.91 -12.37 3.37
C SER A 8 -8.58 -11.83 2.10
N LEU A 9 -9.80 -12.31 1.79
CA LEU A 9 -10.48 -11.92 0.55
C LEU A 9 -11.34 -10.66 0.69
N SER A 10 -11.72 -10.29 1.90
CA SER A 10 -12.60 -9.13 2.12
C SER A 10 -11.89 -7.79 2.03
N PHE A 11 -10.55 -7.75 2.13
CA PHE A 11 -9.79 -6.48 2.06
C PHE A 11 -9.53 -6.02 0.61
N LEU A 12 -9.59 -6.95 -0.36
CA LEU A 12 -9.42 -6.60 -1.77
C LEU A 12 -10.61 -5.86 -2.38
N LEU A 13 -11.78 -5.89 -1.74
CA LEU A 13 -13.01 -5.27 -2.25
C LEU A 13 -13.17 -3.80 -1.83
N LEU A 14 -12.36 -3.28 -0.90
CA LEU A 14 -12.42 -1.88 -0.48
C LEU A 14 -11.68 -0.91 -1.43
N VAL A 15 -10.96 -1.43 -2.42
CA VAL A 15 -10.31 -0.59 -3.45
C VAL A 15 -11.30 -0.11 -4.52
N SER A 16 -12.56 -0.46 -4.42
CA SER A 16 -13.64 0.05 -5.28
C SER A 16 -14.14 1.44 -4.85
N GLY A 17 -13.31 2.20 -4.12
CA GLY A 17 -13.56 3.61 -3.90
C GLY A 17 -13.64 4.32 -5.25
N CYS A 18 -14.84 4.60 -5.72
CA CYS A 18 -15.15 5.43 -6.87
C CYS A 18 -14.61 6.85 -6.66
N ALA A 19 -13.30 7.05 -6.76
CA ALA A 19 -12.77 8.35 -7.11
C ALA A 19 -13.27 8.60 -8.52
N GLY A 20 -14.18 9.56 -8.70
CA GLY A 20 -14.92 9.84 -9.92
C GLY A 20 -14.05 9.96 -11.16
N VAL A 21 -13.78 8.84 -11.77
CA VAL A 21 -13.04 8.75 -13.03
C VAL A 21 -14.00 9.06 -14.13
N LYS A 22 -13.81 10.22 -14.76
CA LYS A 22 -14.61 10.61 -15.92
C LYS A 22 -14.42 9.60 -17.06
N PRO A 23 -15.50 9.19 -17.76
CA PRO A 23 -15.40 8.38 -18.97
C PRO A 23 -14.45 9.06 -19.99
N GLY A 24 -13.49 8.33 -20.53
CA GLY A 24 -12.51 8.82 -21.50
C GLY A 24 -11.10 9.07 -20.96
N ASN A 25 -10.82 8.84 -19.69
CA ASN A 25 -9.48 8.95 -19.13
C ASN A 25 -8.61 7.75 -19.58
N ASP A 26 -7.32 8.05 -19.81
CA ASP A 26 -6.30 7.04 -20.06
C ASP A 26 -6.28 5.99 -18.94
N LYS A 27 -6.44 4.71 -19.31
CA LYS A 27 -6.51 3.59 -18.36
C LYS A 27 -5.29 3.49 -17.46
N LEU A 28 -4.11 3.86 -17.98
CA LEU A 28 -2.88 3.85 -17.22
C LEU A 28 -2.89 4.94 -16.14
N VAL A 29 -3.34 6.14 -16.48
CA VAL A 29 -3.50 7.25 -15.52
C VAL A 29 -4.51 6.88 -14.45
N VAL A 30 -5.65 6.33 -14.83
CA VAL A 30 -6.69 5.90 -13.90
C VAL A 30 -6.14 4.91 -12.88
N ARG A 31 -5.46 3.85 -13.37
CA ARG A 31 -4.84 2.84 -12.51
C ARG A 31 -3.80 3.45 -11.57
N ALA A 32 -2.96 4.35 -12.08
CA ALA A 32 -1.91 4.99 -11.30
C ALA A 32 -2.49 5.91 -10.21
N GLU A 33 -3.53 6.68 -10.52
CA GLU A 33 -4.24 7.52 -9.54
C GLU A 33 -4.93 6.70 -8.44
N GLN A 34 -5.58 5.60 -8.83
CA GLN A 34 -6.18 4.67 -7.87
C GLN A 34 -5.12 4.02 -6.96
N THR A 35 -3.98 3.60 -7.53
CA THR A 35 -2.86 3.05 -6.77
C THR A 35 -2.30 4.09 -5.80
N ARG A 36 -2.13 5.34 -6.25
CA ARG A 36 -1.66 6.44 -5.40
C ARG A 36 -2.62 6.70 -4.24
N ALA A 37 -3.92 6.80 -4.51
CA ALA A 37 -4.93 7.04 -3.48
C ALA A 37 -4.94 5.92 -2.42
N ALA A 38 -4.97 4.67 -2.86
CA ALA A 38 -4.88 3.51 -1.98
C ALA A 38 -3.58 3.49 -1.17
N ALA A 39 -2.46 3.89 -1.78
CA ALA A 39 -1.16 3.95 -1.12
C ALA A 39 -1.13 4.99 0.00
N VAL A 40 -1.65 6.18 -0.23
CA VAL A 40 -1.71 7.24 0.79
C VAL A 40 -2.54 6.79 1.98
N GLU A 41 -3.72 6.23 1.75
CA GLU A 41 -4.62 5.75 2.80
C GLU A 41 -4.00 4.61 3.59
N THR A 42 -3.48 3.59 2.90
CA THR A 42 -2.85 2.42 3.54
C THR A 42 -1.59 2.81 4.31
N PHE A 43 -0.75 3.68 3.76
CA PHE A 43 0.46 4.15 4.43
C PHE A 43 0.13 4.93 5.71
N ASN A 44 -0.84 5.83 5.66
CA ASN A 44 -1.26 6.58 6.84
C ASN A 44 -1.82 5.65 7.93
N SER A 45 -2.68 4.71 7.56
CA SER A 45 -3.23 3.70 8.48
C SER A 45 -2.14 2.81 9.08
N PHE A 46 -1.17 2.39 8.26
CA PHE A 46 -0.01 1.63 8.69
C PHE A 46 0.84 2.40 9.70
N VAL A 47 1.16 3.66 9.42
CA VAL A 47 1.99 4.51 10.31
C VAL A 47 1.34 4.67 11.68
N VAL A 48 0.03 4.96 11.71
CA VAL A 48 -0.73 5.09 12.96
C VAL A 48 -0.73 3.77 13.73
N PHE A 49 -1.04 2.66 13.07
CA PHE A 49 -1.07 1.33 13.68
C PHE A 49 0.31 0.92 14.23
N GLU A 50 1.36 1.08 13.44
CA GLU A 50 2.72 0.71 13.82
C GLU A 50 3.22 1.58 14.98
N TYR A 51 2.99 2.89 14.92
CA TYR A 51 3.40 3.80 15.98
C TYR A 51 2.73 3.46 17.32
N THR A 52 1.43 3.20 17.29
CA THR A 52 0.64 2.87 18.50
C THR A 52 1.05 1.55 19.13
N ASN A 53 1.46 0.56 18.32
CA ASN A 53 1.72 -0.81 18.78
C ASN A 53 3.19 -1.23 18.70
N ARG A 54 4.09 -0.29 18.42
CA ARG A 54 5.50 -0.53 18.08
C ARG A 54 6.23 -1.46 19.04
N GLU A 55 6.17 -1.18 20.33
CA GLU A 55 6.90 -1.98 21.32
C GLU A 55 6.40 -3.42 21.39
N ALA A 56 5.08 -3.62 21.36
CA ALA A 56 4.47 -4.93 21.38
C ALA A 56 4.82 -5.73 20.12
N LEU A 57 4.73 -5.10 18.94
CA LEU A 57 5.04 -5.73 17.66
C LEU A 57 6.52 -6.14 17.55
N TRP A 58 7.44 -5.28 18.01
CA TRP A 58 8.87 -5.55 17.92
C TRP A 58 9.34 -6.64 18.87
N LYS A 59 8.67 -6.81 20.01
CA LYS A 59 8.94 -7.92 20.93
C LYS A 59 8.48 -9.26 20.36
N GLN A 60 7.42 -9.24 19.53
CA GLN A 60 6.84 -10.47 18.97
C GLN A 60 7.61 -11.03 17.78
N SER A 61 8.08 -10.17 16.87
CA SER A 61 8.71 -10.62 15.63
C SER A 61 9.70 -9.62 15.07
N LYS A 62 10.93 -10.08 14.87
CA LYS A 62 11.96 -9.32 14.15
C LYS A 62 11.57 -9.09 12.68
N GLU A 63 10.85 -10.03 12.09
CA GLU A 63 10.41 -9.94 10.70
C GLU A 63 9.38 -8.82 10.53
N ILE A 64 8.39 -8.72 11.43
CA ILE A 64 7.44 -7.61 11.46
C ILE A 64 8.19 -6.28 11.57
N LYS A 65 9.17 -6.20 12.46
CA LYS A 65 10.00 -5.00 12.63
C LYS A 65 10.71 -4.63 11.32
N HIS A 66 11.42 -5.56 10.69
CA HIS A 66 12.15 -5.30 9.44
C HIS A 66 11.23 -4.83 8.32
N THR A 67 10.07 -5.47 8.17
CA THR A 67 9.09 -5.08 7.15
C THR A 67 8.49 -3.72 7.44
N ALA A 68 8.21 -3.40 8.71
CA ALA A 68 7.73 -2.08 9.13
C ALA A 68 8.78 -0.98 8.88
N ASP A 69 10.05 -1.26 9.19
CA ASP A 69 11.17 -0.33 8.91
C ASP A 69 11.28 -0.05 7.40
N TYR A 70 11.15 -1.08 6.57
CA TYR A 70 11.15 -0.93 5.11
C TYR A 70 10.00 -0.05 4.62
N VAL A 71 8.76 -0.33 5.06
CA VAL A 71 7.58 0.45 4.66
C VAL A 71 7.73 1.92 5.09
N ARG A 72 8.24 2.20 6.28
CA ARG A 72 8.49 3.58 6.75
C ARG A 72 9.55 4.29 5.91
N ALA A 73 10.64 3.60 5.58
CA ALA A 73 11.74 4.20 4.83
C ALA A 73 11.37 4.51 3.38
N TYR A 74 10.62 3.62 2.73
CA TYR A 74 10.39 3.68 1.28
C TYR A 74 8.95 4.06 0.89
N GLY A 75 7.98 4.00 1.81
CA GLY A 75 6.58 4.24 1.49
C GLY A 75 6.31 5.65 0.98
N LYS A 76 6.67 6.66 1.75
CA LYS A 76 6.48 8.06 1.34
C LYS A 76 7.25 8.44 0.08
N PRO A 77 8.56 8.16 -0.04
CA PRO A 77 9.30 8.43 -1.28
C PRO A 77 8.71 7.77 -2.52
N ALA A 78 8.25 6.52 -2.42
CA ALA A 78 7.64 5.83 -3.55
C ALA A 78 6.32 6.45 -4.00
N ILE A 79 5.48 6.90 -3.05
CA ILE A 79 4.23 7.61 -3.34
C ILE A 79 4.51 8.96 -4.03
N GLU A 80 5.52 9.69 -3.58
CA GLU A 80 5.95 10.94 -4.18
C GLU A 80 6.46 10.74 -5.62
N GLU A 81 7.26 9.68 -5.85
CA GLU A 81 7.78 9.35 -7.16
C GLU A 81 6.66 8.90 -8.12
N LEU A 82 5.68 8.13 -7.62
CA LEU A 82 4.49 7.79 -8.40
C LEU A 82 3.72 9.04 -8.79
N THR A 83 3.54 9.99 -7.88
CA THR A 83 2.85 11.27 -8.16
C THR A 83 3.55 12.04 -9.28
N LYS A 84 4.88 12.20 -9.21
CA LYS A 84 5.66 12.85 -10.26
C LYS A 84 5.54 12.13 -11.61
N SER A 85 5.55 10.79 -11.60
CA SER A 85 5.38 10.00 -12.82
C SER A 85 4.01 10.15 -13.46
N ILE A 86 2.94 10.27 -12.65
CA ILE A 86 1.59 10.55 -13.15
C ILE A 86 1.57 11.91 -13.86
N ASP A 87 2.11 12.94 -13.21
CA ASP A 87 2.12 14.30 -13.78
C ASP A 87 2.96 14.36 -15.06
N THR A 88 4.14 13.74 -15.06
CA THR A 88 5.01 13.64 -16.22
C THR A 88 4.32 12.93 -17.39
N TYR A 89 3.67 11.80 -17.13
CA TYR A 89 2.97 11.05 -18.17
C TYR A 89 1.77 11.82 -18.73
N LYS A 90 1.01 12.53 -17.90
CA LYS A 90 -0.12 13.38 -18.36
C LYS A 90 0.33 14.43 -19.37
N VAL A 91 1.54 14.97 -19.21
CA VAL A 91 2.11 16.01 -20.09
C VAL A 91 2.72 15.38 -21.34
N LEU A 92 3.60 14.38 -21.18
CA LEU A 92 4.43 13.88 -22.26
C LEU A 92 3.75 12.81 -23.11
N LYS A 93 3.02 11.88 -22.50
CA LYS A 93 2.34 10.73 -23.13
C LYS A 93 3.26 9.91 -24.06
N THR A 94 4.55 9.79 -23.72
CA THR A 94 5.54 9.02 -24.46
C THR A 94 5.65 7.59 -23.94
N SER A 95 6.24 6.69 -24.75
CA SER A 95 6.53 5.31 -24.31
C SER A 95 7.47 5.28 -23.10
N GLY A 96 8.45 6.18 -23.03
CA GLY A 96 9.36 6.31 -21.89
C GLY A 96 8.64 6.73 -20.61
N SER A 97 7.75 7.74 -20.67
CA SER A 97 6.96 8.16 -19.51
C SER A 97 5.92 7.12 -19.09
N SER A 98 5.36 6.36 -20.04
CA SER A 98 4.49 5.21 -19.75
C SER A 98 5.24 4.10 -19.01
N GLY A 99 6.45 3.76 -19.45
CA GLY A 99 7.30 2.77 -18.80
C GLY A 99 7.67 3.16 -17.37
N ALA A 100 8.06 4.41 -17.16
CA ALA A 100 8.36 4.96 -15.84
C ALA A 100 7.13 4.91 -14.91
N LEU A 101 5.97 5.30 -15.41
CA LEU A 101 4.72 5.26 -14.65
C LEU A 101 4.35 3.84 -14.24
N ASN A 102 4.42 2.87 -15.16
CA ASN A 102 4.16 1.46 -14.83
C ASN A 102 5.13 0.92 -13.78
N LYS A 103 6.42 1.23 -13.90
CA LYS A 103 7.43 0.83 -12.90
C LYS A 103 7.09 1.35 -11.51
N ASN A 104 6.68 2.61 -11.39
CA ASN A 104 6.35 3.22 -10.12
C ASN A 104 5.02 2.70 -9.55
N VAL A 105 4.04 2.38 -10.38
CA VAL A 105 2.81 1.67 -9.95
C VAL A 105 3.17 0.32 -9.32
N VAL A 106 4.05 -0.46 -9.95
CA VAL A 106 4.50 -1.76 -9.41
C VAL A 106 5.24 -1.58 -8.08
N ALA A 107 6.18 -0.65 -8.00
CA ALA A 107 6.95 -0.39 -6.78
C ALA A 107 6.06 0.03 -5.61
N VAL A 108 5.10 0.91 -5.82
CA VAL A 108 4.14 1.33 -4.79
C VAL A 108 3.24 0.16 -4.39
N THR A 109 2.77 -0.64 -5.34
CA THR A 109 1.94 -1.83 -5.05
C THR A 109 2.68 -2.83 -4.16
N GLU A 110 3.97 -3.05 -4.39
CA GLU A 110 4.80 -3.91 -3.55
C GLU A 110 4.89 -3.40 -2.10
N ILE A 111 5.13 -2.11 -1.92
CA ILE A 111 5.18 -1.48 -0.59
C ILE A 111 3.82 -1.57 0.11
N LEU A 112 2.71 -1.37 -0.62
CA LEU A 112 1.36 -1.56 -0.10
C LEU A 112 1.14 -2.97 0.43
N ASN A 113 1.53 -3.98 -0.35
CA ASN A 113 1.39 -5.38 0.05
C ASN A 113 2.18 -5.68 1.33
N ARG A 114 3.38 -5.12 1.47
CA ARG A 114 4.17 -5.23 2.71
C ARG A 114 3.49 -4.55 3.90
N ALA A 115 2.95 -3.36 3.71
CA ALA A 115 2.22 -2.63 4.76
C ALA A 115 0.98 -3.41 5.24
N VAL A 116 0.21 -3.96 4.31
CA VAL A 116 -0.97 -4.80 4.61
C VAL A 116 -0.56 -6.07 5.36
N THR A 117 0.54 -6.71 4.95
CA THR A 117 1.08 -7.90 5.61
C THR A 117 1.47 -7.60 7.06
N VAL A 118 2.21 -6.52 7.31
CA VAL A 118 2.57 -6.11 8.68
C VAL A 118 1.33 -5.81 9.51
N TYR A 119 0.36 -5.11 8.94
CA TYR A 119 -0.90 -4.81 9.63
C TYR A 119 -1.64 -6.10 10.04
N ALA A 120 -1.79 -7.05 9.11
CA ALA A 120 -2.48 -8.31 9.36
C ALA A 120 -1.75 -9.19 10.40
N GLN A 121 -0.44 -9.35 10.23
CA GLN A 121 0.39 -10.13 11.16
C GLN A 121 0.47 -9.46 12.53
N GLY A 122 0.64 -8.15 12.56
CA GLY A 122 0.69 -7.38 13.80
C GLY A 122 -0.62 -7.45 14.57
N LYS A 123 -1.76 -7.34 13.89
CA LYS A 123 -3.07 -7.46 14.51
C LYS A 123 -3.31 -8.85 15.10
N ALA A 124 -2.90 -9.91 14.38
CA ALA A 124 -2.97 -11.27 14.89
C ALA A 124 -2.09 -11.47 16.14
N ALA A 125 -0.86 -10.96 16.12
CA ALA A 125 0.06 -11.04 17.26
C ALA A 125 -0.48 -10.31 18.50
N LEU A 126 -1.08 -9.13 18.33
CA LEU A 126 -1.69 -8.37 19.43
C LEU A 126 -2.90 -9.07 20.03
N MET A 127 -3.68 -9.83 19.23
CA MET A 127 -4.81 -10.62 19.75
C MET A 127 -4.36 -11.80 20.61
N GLU A 128 -3.16 -12.35 20.36
CA GLU A 128 -2.60 -13.44 21.17
C GLU A 128 -2.09 -12.99 22.53
N ILE A 129 -1.60 -11.73 22.62
CA ILE A 129 -1.12 -11.15 23.89
C ILE A 129 -2.28 -10.87 24.87
N ASN A 130 -3.46 -10.57 24.33
CA ASN A 130 -4.63 -10.17 25.13
C ASN A 130 -5.54 -11.35 25.55
N LYS A 131 -5.07 -12.59 25.36
CA LYS A 131 -5.72 -13.83 25.86
C LYS A 131 -5.08 -14.31 27.15
#